data_ff1311effd250a9a4ad59f05b90063e0
#
_entry.id   ff1311effd250a9a4ad59f05b90063e0
#
_cell.length_a   1.000
_cell.length_b   1.000
_cell.length_c   1.000
_cell.angle_alpha   90.00
_cell.angle_beta   90.00
_cell.angle_gamma   90.00
#
_symmetry.space_group_name_H-M   'P 1'
#
loop_
_entity.id
_entity.type
_entity.pdbx_description
1 polymer ?
#
loop_
_entity_poly.entity_id
_entity_poly.type
_entity_poly.pdbx_seq_one_letter_code
_entity_poly.pdbx_strand_id
1 'polypeptide(L)'
;LLTTKLFCGYCGALMFGESGTSRTGEVHRYYKCATAKKHKGCKKKTVRKQWLEDLVVNQTMQLVKDDSAMESIIAKVMELQNKENTNIPLYKKQLRDAESGIQNMLNAIQAGILTSSTKERLEQLEETKHELEARIAEEKLAKPKVTEEFIRFWLLRFRKLDMSLKDQRQALVD
;
A
#
# COMPACT_ATOMS: atom_id res chain seq x y z
N LEU A 1 16.93 10.67 6.51
CA LEU A 1 16.39 9.33 6.28
C LEU A 1 14.94 9.20 6.74
N LEU A 2 14.63 9.50 8.00
CA LEU A 2 13.32 9.22 8.62
C LEU A 2 12.34 10.41 8.60
N THR A 3 12.52 11.39 7.74
CA THR A 3 11.59 12.53 7.59
C THR A 3 10.23 12.03 7.15
N THR A 4 9.15 12.48 7.82
CA THR A 4 7.76 12.05 7.63
C THR A 4 7.43 10.60 8.02
N LYS A 5 8.42 9.77 8.38
CA LYS A 5 8.23 8.34 8.69
C LYS A 5 8.33 8.03 10.20
N LEU A 6 8.68 9.02 11.03
CA LEU A 6 8.92 8.82 12.45
C LEU A 6 7.83 9.45 13.30
N PHE A 7 7.21 8.64 14.16
CA PHE A 7 6.15 9.06 15.06
C PHE A 7 6.54 8.87 16.54
N CYS A 8 6.04 9.73 17.39
CA CYS A 8 6.31 9.69 18.82
C CYS A 8 5.53 8.57 19.51
N GLY A 9 6.22 7.61 20.13
CA GLY A 9 5.59 6.51 20.87
C GLY A 9 4.79 6.93 22.13
N TYR A 10 4.91 8.19 22.60
CA TYR A 10 4.15 8.70 23.73
C TYR A 10 2.82 9.37 23.35
N CYS A 11 2.78 10.05 22.20
CA CYS A 11 1.60 10.85 21.82
C CYS A 11 1.19 10.70 20.34
N GLY A 12 1.81 9.82 19.58
CA GLY A 12 1.52 9.58 18.16
C GLY A 12 1.88 10.72 17.20
N ALA A 13 2.32 11.88 17.68
CA ALA A 13 2.63 13.01 16.82
C ALA A 13 3.90 12.77 16.00
N LEU A 14 3.96 13.35 14.80
CA LEU A 14 5.13 13.30 13.94
C LEU A 14 6.37 13.84 14.66
N MET A 15 7.51 13.21 14.44
CA MET A 15 8.82 13.71 14.85
C MET A 15 9.56 14.30 13.65
N PHE A 16 10.28 15.40 13.87
CA PHE A 16 11.05 16.05 12.81
C PHE A 16 12.48 16.33 13.25
N GLY A 17 13.35 16.49 12.26
CA GLY A 17 14.75 16.78 12.49
C GLY A 17 14.95 18.20 13.00
N GLU A 18 15.80 18.36 14.02
CA GLU A 18 16.34 19.62 14.50
C GLU A 18 17.86 19.54 14.59
N SER A 19 18.50 20.67 14.49
CA SER A 19 19.94 20.80 14.74
C SER A 19 20.17 21.85 15.83
N GLY A 20 21.22 21.61 16.61
CA GLY A 20 21.72 22.57 17.59
C GLY A 20 23.25 22.62 17.52
N THR A 21 23.83 23.81 17.64
CA THR A 21 25.29 23.98 17.68
C THR A 21 25.74 24.03 19.14
N SER A 22 26.74 23.20 19.47
CA SER A 22 27.36 23.24 20.80
C SER A 22 28.20 24.51 20.98
N ARG A 23 28.61 24.76 22.22
CA ARG A 23 29.51 25.89 22.54
C ARG A 23 30.88 25.75 21.86
N THR A 24 31.26 24.53 21.46
CA THR A 24 32.49 24.23 20.76
C THR A 24 32.35 24.32 19.24
N GLY A 25 31.20 24.75 18.70
CA GLY A 25 30.94 24.87 17.25
C GLY A 25 30.46 23.57 16.57
N GLU A 26 30.37 22.44 17.30
CA GLU A 26 29.90 21.17 16.74
C GLU A 26 28.39 21.18 16.54
N VAL A 27 27.93 20.76 15.34
CA VAL A 27 26.52 20.65 14.98
C VAL A 27 25.96 19.29 15.33
N HIS A 28 25.08 19.24 16.30
CA HIS A 28 24.34 18.05 16.69
C HIS A 28 22.97 18.01 16.04
N ARG A 29 22.57 16.84 15.54
CA ARG A 29 21.28 16.63 14.88
C ARG A 29 20.43 15.65 15.67
N TYR A 30 19.13 15.99 15.84
CA TYR A 30 18.19 15.24 16.67
C TYR A 30 16.85 15.09 15.96
N TYR A 31 16.08 14.09 16.39
CA TYR A 31 14.64 14.02 16.15
C TYR A 31 13.88 14.49 17.39
N LYS A 32 12.89 15.36 17.19
CA LYS A 32 12.08 15.93 18.26
C LYS A 32 10.60 15.78 17.95
N CYS A 33 9.80 15.42 18.96
CA CYS A 33 8.35 15.32 18.83
C CYS A 33 7.73 16.69 18.61
N ALA A 34 6.78 16.79 17.65
CA ALA A 34 6.06 18.02 17.34
C ALA A 34 5.32 18.61 18.56
N THR A 35 4.66 17.76 19.34
CA THR A 35 3.94 18.16 20.55
C THR A 35 4.88 18.61 21.65
N ALA A 36 6.00 17.91 21.84
CA ALA A 36 7.01 18.32 22.83
C ALA A 36 7.66 19.66 22.46
N LYS A 37 7.90 19.93 21.17
CA LYS A 37 8.43 21.21 20.69
C LYS A 37 7.50 22.37 21.00
N LYS A 38 6.20 22.16 20.84
CA LYS A 38 5.17 23.18 21.08
C LYS A 38 4.79 23.31 22.57
N HIS A 39 5.51 22.64 23.48
CA HIS A 39 5.21 22.59 24.91
C HIS A 39 3.77 22.16 25.24
N LYS A 40 3.18 21.30 24.41
CA LYS A 40 1.80 20.80 24.54
C LYS A 40 1.70 19.48 25.33
N GLY A 41 2.50 19.31 26.40
CA GLY A 41 2.35 18.22 27.36
C GLY A 41 3.04 16.89 27.03
N CYS A 42 3.68 16.72 25.88
CA CYS A 42 4.47 15.51 25.60
C CYS A 42 5.87 15.60 26.25
N LYS A 43 6.20 14.60 27.07
CA LYS A 43 7.48 14.52 27.79
C LYS A 43 8.59 13.76 27.03
N LYS A 44 8.38 13.47 25.74
CA LYS A 44 9.38 12.75 24.92
C LYS A 44 10.65 13.57 24.79
N LYS A 45 11.78 13.00 25.25
CA LYS A 45 13.10 13.59 25.04
C LYS A 45 13.52 13.52 23.58
N THR A 46 14.41 14.42 23.16
CA THR A 46 15.03 14.37 21.83
C THR A 46 15.86 13.09 21.65
N VAL A 47 15.93 12.58 20.44
CA VAL A 47 16.70 11.38 20.09
C VAL A 47 17.79 11.77 19.09
N ARG A 48 19.03 11.32 19.30
CA ARG A 48 20.13 11.59 18.35
C ARG A 48 19.78 11.01 16.99
N LYS A 49 19.86 11.85 15.95
CA LYS A 49 19.50 11.49 14.56
C LYS A 49 20.32 10.29 14.07
N GLN A 50 21.64 10.38 14.18
CA GLN A 50 22.54 9.34 13.66
C GLN A 50 22.25 7.98 14.31
N TRP A 51 22.16 7.94 15.65
CA TRP A 51 21.87 6.71 16.38
C TRP A 51 20.57 6.03 15.94
N LEU A 52 19.49 6.83 15.76
CA LEU A 52 18.21 6.27 15.38
C LEU A 52 18.20 5.79 13.92
N GLU A 53 18.84 6.54 13.02
CA GLU A 53 18.96 6.15 11.61
C GLU A 53 19.80 4.88 11.45
N ASP A 54 20.90 4.75 12.20
CA ASP A 54 21.74 3.55 12.20
C ASP A 54 20.97 2.33 12.76
N LEU A 55 20.20 2.54 13.82
CA LEU A 55 19.36 1.48 14.39
C LEU A 55 18.35 0.96 13.36
N VAL A 56 17.62 1.86 12.69
CA VAL A 56 16.63 1.48 11.67
C VAL A 56 17.29 0.76 10.51
N VAL A 57 18.35 1.33 9.94
CA VAL A 57 19.09 0.73 8.82
C VAL A 57 19.62 -0.67 9.18
N ASN A 58 20.23 -0.82 10.34
CA ASN A 58 20.76 -2.11 10.78
C ASN A 58 19.66 -3.15 10.97
N GLN A 59 18.52 -2.78 11.59
CA GLN A 59 17.39 -3.70 11.76
C GLN A 59 16.76 -4.09 10.43
N THR A 60 16.59 -3.15 9.51
CA THR A 60 16.06 -3.45 8.16
C THR A 60 17.01 -4.37 7.39
N MET A 61 18.32 -4.12 7.47
CA MET A 61 19.31 -5.00 6.84
C MET A 61 19.34 -6.41 7.44
N GLN A 62 19.12 -6.55 8.74
CA GLN A 62 18.96 -7.87 9.35
C GLN A 62 17.76 -8.63 8.79
N LEU A 63 16.59 -7.97 8.69
CA LEU A 63 15.38 -8.56 8.10
C LEU A 63 15.59 -9.00 6.66
N VAL A 64 16.23 -8.16 5.84
CA VAL A 64 16.49 -8.48 4.43
C VAL A 64 17.52 -9.60 4.26
N LYS A 65 18.45 -9.76 5.21
CA LYS A 65 19.46 -10.84 5.19
C LYS A 65 18.93 -12.17 5.72
N ASP A 66 17.88 -12.14 6.51
CA ASP A 66 17.22 -13.35 7.05
C ASP A 66 16.25 -13.92 6.00
N ASP A 67 16.56 -15.13 5.50
CA ASP A 67 15.73 -15.80 4.50
C ASP A 67 14.34 -16.13 5.04
N SER A 68 14.21 -16.52 6.29
CA SER A 68 12.92 -16.84 6.92
C SER A 68 12.04 -15.58 7.05
N ALA A 69 12.62 -14.45 7.46
CA ALA A 69 11.92 -13.18 7.52
C ALA A 69 11.48 -12.72 6.13
N MET A 70 12.33 -12.90 5.12
CA MET A 70 12.02 -12.56 3.74
C MET A 70 10.85 -13.38 3.19
N GLU A 71 10.83 -14.70 3.41
CA GLU A 71 9.70 -15.54 3.01
C GLU A 71 8.40 -15.13 3.71
N SER A 72 8.47 -14.79 4.98
CA SER A 72 7.31 -14.30 5.75
C SER A 72 6.77 -12.97 5.19
N ILE A 73 7.65 -12.06 4.76
CA ILE A 73 7.28 -10.79 4.12
C ILE A 73 6.60 -11.07 2.78
N ILE A 74 7.18 -11.93 1.94
CA ILE A 74 6.61 -12.31 0.63
C ILE A 74 5.22 -12.90 0.82
N ALA A 75 5.06 -13.89 1.70
CA ALA A 75 3.79 -14.50 1.99
C ALA A 75 2.74 -13.47 2.46
N LYS A 76 3.14 -12.53 3.31
CA LYS A 76 2.25 -11.48 3.81
C LYS A 76 1.84 -10.49 2.74
N VAL A 77 2.74 -10.09 1.86
CA VAL A 77 2.42 -9.22 0.72
C VAL A 77 1.43 -9.92 -0.22
N MET A 78 1.65 -11.20 -0.52
CA MET A 78 0.74 -11.98 -1.36
C MET A 78 -0.64 -12.15 -0.73
N GLU A 79 -0.71 -12.40 0.59
CA GLU A 79 -1.97 -12.45 1.34
C GLU A 79 -2.73 -11.13 1.25
N LEU A 80 -2.06 -10.01 1.49
CA LEU A 80 -2.67 -8.67 1.42
C LEU A 80 -3.15 -8.35 0.02
N GLN A 81 -2.33 -8.63 -1.01
CA GLN A 81 -2.70 -8.43 -2.41
C GLN A 81 -3.96 -9.22 -2.78
N ASN A 82 -4.10 -10.45 -2.29
CA ASN A 82 -5.28 -11.27 -2.54
C ASN A 82 -6.52 -10.76 -1.78
N LYS A 83 -6.36 -10.20 -0.58
CA LYS A 83 -7.46 -9.60 0.20
C LYS A 83 -8.01 -8.31 -0.43
N GLU A 84 -7.16 -7.50 -1.04
CA GLU A 84 -7.56 -6.22 -1.63
C GLU A 84 -8.41 -6.35 -2.91
N ASN A 85 -8.48 -7.54 -3.51
CA ASN A 85 -9.28 -7.83 -4.70
C ASN A 85 -10.70 -8.33 -4.39
N THR A 86 -11.28 -7.94 -3.25
CA THR A 86 -12.61 -8.41 -2.82
C THR A 86 -13.76 -7.96 -3.72
N ASN A 87 -13.62 -6.85 -4.46
CA ASN A 87 -14.66 -6.33 -5.33
C ASN A 87 -14.76 -7.07 -6.67
N ILE A 88 -13.65 -7.54 -7.24
CA ILE A 88 -13.66 -8.25 -8.54
C ILE A 88 -14.54 -9.51 -8.52
N PRO A 89 -14.49 -10.40 -7.52
CA PRO A 89 -15.40 -11.54 -7.44
C PRO A 89 -16.87 -11.14 -7.34
N LEU A 90 -17.18 -10.06 -6.62
CA LEU A 90 -18.53 -9.52 -6.49
C LEU A 90 -19.02 -9.00 -7.84
N TYR A 91 -18.24 -8.15 -8.52
CA TYR A 91 -18.60 -7.63 -9.86
C TYR A 91 -18.76 -8.74 -10.89
N LYS A 92 -17.91 -9.78 -10.86
CA LYS A 92 -18.06 -10.95 -11.75
C LYS A 92 -19.33 -11.75 -11.46
N LYS A 93 -19.77 -11.83 -10.20
CA LYS A 93 -21.06 -12.45 -9.86
C LYS A 93 -22.21 -11.62 -10.43
N GLN A 94 -22.22 -10.31 -10.17
CA GLN A 94 -23.24 -9.40 -10.69
C GLN A 94 -23.29 -9.41 -12.23
N LEU A 95 -22.13 -9.48 -12.89
CA LEU A 95 -22.04 -9.60 -14.36
C LEU A 95 -22.73 -10.87 -14.87
N ARG A 96 -22.46 -12.02 -14.24
CA ARG A 96 -23.15 -13.29 -14.60
C ARG A 96 -24.65 -13.22 -14.38
N ASP A 97 -25.08 -12.55 -13.30
CA ASP A 97 -26.50 -12.37 -13.00
C ASP A 97 -27.16 -11.47 -14.07
N ALA A 98 -26.49 -10.39 -14.52
CA ALA A 98 -26.96 -9.53 -15.60
C ALA A 98 -27.00 -10.28 -16.95
N GLU A 99 -25.97 -11.04 -17.30
CA GLU A 99 -25.92 -11.86 -18.52
C GLU A 99 -27.03 -12.90 -18.54
N SER A 100 -27.29 -13.56 -17.40
CA SER A 100 -28.41 -14.49 -17.27
C SER A 100 -29.77 -13.79 -17.44
N GLY A 101 -29.91 -12.58 -16.90
CA GLY A 101 -31.10 -11.74 -17.09
C GLY A 101 -31.32 -11.37 -18.56
N ILE A 102 -30.26 -10.97 -19.28
CA ILE A 102 -30.30 -10.67 -20.71
C ILE A 102 -30.76 -11.93 -21.50
N GLN A 103 -30.14 -13.08 -21.23
CA GLN A 103 -30.51 -14.33 -21.90
C GLN A 103 -31.98 -14.69 -21.67
N ASN A 104 -32.49 -14.53 -20.44
CA ASN A 104 -33.90 -14.79 -20.12
C ASN A 104 -34.86 -13.82 -20.88
N MET A 105 -34.48 -12.53 -21.01
CA MET A 105 -35.22 -11.56 -21.79
C MET A 105 -35.23 -11.94 -23.28
N LEU A 106 -34.11 -12.34 -23.84
CA LEU A 106 -33.99 -12.80 -25.23
C LEU A 106 -34.88 -14.03 -25.49
N ASN A 107 -34.88 -15.00 -24.58
CA ASN A 107 -35.75 -16.17 -24.69
C ASN A 107 -37.24 -15.80 -24.62
N ALA A 108 -37.63 -14.84 -23.79
CA ALA A 108 -39.01 -14.34 -23.73
C ALA A 108 -39.41 -13.64 -25.02
N ILE A 109 -38.53 -12.82 -25.59
CA ILE A 109 -38.76 -12.13 -26.88
C ILE A 109 -38.91 -13.18 -28.01
N GLN A 110 -38.08 -14.22 -28.03
CA GLN A 110 -38.20 -15.31 -29.01
C GLN A 110 -39.51 -16.10 -28.87
N ALA A 111 -40.03 -16.19 -27.62
CA ALA A 111 -41.35 -16.78 -27.37
C ALA A 111 -42.55 -15.83 -27.71
N GLY A 112 -42.26 -14.67 -28.29
CA GLY A 112 -43.30 -13.70 -28.74
C GLY A 112 -43.72 -12.69 -27.67
N ILE A 113 -43.09 -12.61 -26.51
CA ILE A 113 -43.33 -11.65 -25.45
C ILE A 113 -42.53 -10.39 -25.72
N LEU A 114 -43.07 -9.43 -26.44
CA LEU A 114 -42.42 -8.15 -26.74
C LEU A 114 -43.33 -6.99 -26.27
N THR A 115 -42.92 -6.36 -25.15
CA THR A 115 -43.61 -5.17 -24.60
C THR A 115 -42.59 -4.03 -24.42
N SER A 116 -43.08 -2.79 -24.22
CA SER A 116 -42.19 -1.66 -23.89
C SER A 116 -41.32 -1.98 -22.65
N SER A 117 -41.91 -2.62 -21.63
CA SER A 117 -41.21 -2.99 -20.40
C SER A 117 -40.12 -4.03 -20.62
N THR A 118 -40.27 -5.00 -21.57
CA THR A 118 -39.22 -5.95 -21.90
C THR A 118 -38.05 -5.25 -22.60
N LYS A 119 -38.32 -4.28 -23.46
CA LYS A 119 -37.27 -3.48 -24.11
C LYS A 119 -36.48 -2.64 -23.09
N GLU A 120 -37.18 -1.86 -22.26
CA GLU A 120 -36.55 -1.04 -21.23
C GLU A 120 -35.72 -1.87 -20.27
N ARG A 121 -36.22 -3.05 -19.88
CA ARG A 121 -35.47 -3.95 -18.98
C ARG A 121 -34.21 -4.53 -19.63
N LEU A 122 -34.29 -4.86 -20.92
CA LEU A 122 -33.12 -5.34 -21.66
C LEU A 122 -32.03 -4.26 -21.75
N GLU A 123 -32.42 -3.02 -22.10
CA GLU A 123 -31.52 -1.88 -22.17
C GLU A 123 -30.85 -1.61 -20.81
N GLN A 124 -31.58 -1.66 -19.69
CA GLN A 124 -31.01 -1.54 -18.33
C GLN A 124 -30.01 -2.63 -18.00
N LEU A 125 -30.28 -3.88 -18.39
CA LEU A 125 -29.35 -5.02 -18.14
C LEU A 125 -28.09 -4.90 -18.98
N GLU A 126 -28.20 -4.45 -20.23
CA GLU A 126 -27.05 -4.21 -21.10
C GLU A 126 -26.17 -3.06 -20.58
N GLU A 127 -26.78 -1.96 -20.12
CA GLU A 127 -26.05 -0.86 -19.47
C GLU A 127 -25.33 -1.32 -18.20
N THR A 128 -26.03 -2.09 -17.33
CA THR A 128 -25.44 -2.67 -16.13
C THR A 128 -24.26 -3.59 -16.46
N LYS A 129 -24.38 -4.39 -17.52
CA LYS A 129 -23.30 -5.25 -18.01
C LYS A 129 -22.07 -4.42 -18.39
N HIS A 130 -22.25 -3.38 -19.22
CA HIS A 130 -21.16 -2.50 -19.64
C HIS A 130 -20.48 -1.78 -18.48
N GLU A 131 -21.25 -1.28 -17.51
CA GLU A 131 -20.69 -0.67 -16.30
C GLU A 131 -19.84 -1.65 -15.49
N LEU A 132 -20.32 -2.89 -15.30
CA LEU A 132 -19.60 -3.91 -14.55
C LEU A 132 -18.31 -4.36 -15.25
N GLU A 133 -18.35 -4.50 -16.58
CA GLU A 133 -17.16 -4.78 -17.38
C GLU A 133 -16.11 -3.67 -17.26
N ALA A 134 -16.53 -2.40 -17.33
CA ALA A 134 -15.66 -1.24 -17.14
C ALA A 134 -15.04 -1.21 -15.74
N ARG A 135 -15.83 -1.42 -14.68
CA ARG A 135 -15.33 -1.49 -13.29
C ARG A 135 -14.35 -2.63 -13.08
N ILE A 136 -14.60 -3.81 -13.65
CA ILE A 136 -13.66 -4.94 -13.58
C ILE A 136 -12.36 -4.61 -14.30
N ALA A 137 -12.41 -3.95 -15.45
CA ALA A 137 -11.23 -3.53 -16.19
C ALA A 137 -10.42 -2.47 -15.42
N GLU A 138 -11.09 -1.48 -14.84
CA GLU A 138 -10.49 -0.43 -14.03
C GLU A 138 -9.80 -1.00 -12.79
N GLU A 139 -10.46 -1.88 -12.04
CA GLU A 139 -9.88 -2.55 -10.87
C GLU A 139 -8.66 -3.42 -11.22
N LYS A 140 -8.65 -4.04 -12.39
CA LYS A 140 -7.50 -4.80 -12.88
C LYS A 140 -6.31 -3.92 -13.27
N LEU A 141 -6.57 -2.72 -13.82
CA LEU A 141 -5.54 -1.76 -14.22
C LEU A 141 -4.99 -1.00 -13.01
N ALA A 142 -5.84 -0.67 -12.03
CA ALA A 142 -5.45 0.11 -10.87
C ALA A 142 -4.40 -0.57 -9.98
N LYS A 143 -4.31 -1.91 -10.02
CA LYS A 143 -3.38 -2.68 -9.16
C LYS A 143 -2.72 -3.81 -9.96
N PRO A 144 -1.57 -3.56 -10.60
CA PRO A 144 -0.80 -4.63 -11.22
C PRO A 144 -0.44 -5.67 -10.16
N LYS A 145 -0.73 -6.93 -10.44
CA LYS A 145 -0.36 -8.02 -9.53
C LYS A 145 1.15 -8.17 -9.50
N VAL A 146 1.70 -8.01 -8.33
CA VAL A 146 3.12 -8.26 -8.07
C VAL A 146 3.31 -9.76 -7.88
N THR A 147 4.30 -10.37 -8.54
CA THR A 147 4.62 -11.81 -8.37
C THR A 147 5.60 -12.02 -7.21
N GLU A 148 5.62 -13.23 -6.65
CA GLU A 148 6.59 -13.58 -5.61
C GLU A 148 8.03 -13.39 -6.08
N GLU A 149 8.32 -13.79 -7.34
CA GLU A 149 9.66 -13.63 -7.92
C GLU A 149 10.06 -12.17 -8.03
N PHE A 150 9.12 -11.27 -8.36
CA PHE A 150 9.38 -9.84 -8.42
C PHE A 150 9.69 -9.27 -7.04
N ILE A 151 8.90 -9.64 -6.01
CA ILE A 151 9.15 -9.21 -4.62
C ILE A 151 10.52 -9.73 -4.16
N ARG A 152 10.80 -11.01 -4.39
CA ARG A 152 12.07 -11.66 -4.05
C ARG A 152 13.25 -10.97 -4.74
N PHE A 153 13.15 -10.69 -6.03
CA PHE A 153 14.16 -9.97 -6.79
C PHE A 153 14.49 -8.61 -6.15
N TRP A 154 13.47 -7.83 -5.79
CA TRP A 154 13.66 -6.54 -5.15
C TRP A 154 14.28 -6.65 -3.76
N LEU A 155 13.81 -7.57 -2.92
CA LEU A 155 14.36 -7.78 -1.58
C LEU A 155 15.84 -8.23 -1.64
N LEU A 156 16.19 -9.13 -2.55
CA LEU A 156 17.56 -9.57 -2.75
C LEU A 156 18.49 -8.44 -3.23
N ARG A 157 17.98 -7.48 -3.96
CA ARG A 157 18.72 -6.30 -4.40
C ARG A 157 19.18 -5.45 -3.21
N PHE A 158 18.37 -5.33 -2.17
CA PHE A 158 18.73 -4.60 -0.96
C PHE A 158 19.89 -5.25 -0.20
N ARG A 159 20.12 -6.56 -0.30
CA ARG A 159 21.26 -7.25 0.32
C ARG A 159 22.61 -6.75 -0.18
N LYS A 160 22.66 -6.23 -1.39
CA LYS A 160 23.88 -5.76 -2.06
C LYS A 160 24.17 -4.28 -1.80
N LEU A 161 23.33 -3.59 -1.04
CA LEU A 161 23.51 -2.16 -0.77
C LEU A 161 24.67 -1.93 0.20
N ASP A 162 25.48 -0.92 -0.11
CA ASP A 162 26.52 -0.42 0.77
C ASP A 162 25.93 0.62 1.74
N MET A 163 25.77 0.22 2.99
CA MET A 163 25.19 1.06 4.04
C MET A 163 26.11 2.19 4.51
N SER A 164 27.33 2.31 3.99
CA SER A 164 28.19 3.47 4.20
C SER A 164 27.72 4.67 3.34
N LEU A 165 27.07 4.40 2.21
CA LEU A 165 26.62 5.41 1.26
C LEU A 165 25.22 5.94 1.63
N LYS A 166 25.11 7.27 1.74
CA LYS A 166 23.88 7.95 2.17
C LYS A 166 22.69 7.64 1.25
N ASP A 167 22.91 7.64 -0.07
CA ASP A 167 21.84 7.42 -1.05
C ASP A 167 21.31 5.98 -1.01
N GLN A 168 22.19 5.00 -0.76
CA GLN A 168 21.79 3.61 -0.60
C GLN A 168 21.06 3.36 0.72
N ARG A 169 21.44 4.05 1.80
CA ARG A 169 20.68 4.06 3.06
C ARG A 169 19.29 4.66 2.87
N GLN A 170 19.18 5.71 2.06
CA GLN A 170 17.88 6.33 1.76
C GLN A 170 17.00 5.37 0.98
N ALA A 171 17.51 4.73 -0.06
CA ALA A 171 16.78 3.74 -0.87
C ALA A 171 16.28 2.52 -0.07
N LEU A 172 16.98 2.16 1.03
CA LEU A 172 16.53 1.08 1.92
C LEU A 172 15.31 1.47 2.77
N VAL A 173 15.15 2.76 3.08
CA VAL A 173 14.12 3.29 4.01
C VAL A 173 12.90 3.83 3.27
N ASP A 174 13.04 4.20 1.99
CA ASP A 174 11.94 4.69 1.12
C ASP A 174 11.04 3.58 0.66
#